data_630207f7f8a84ef260ced5306463e2ff
#
_entry.id   630207f7f8a84ef260ced5306463e2ff
#
_cell.length_a   1.000
_cell.length_b   1.000
_cell.length_c   1.000
_cell.angle_alpha   90.00
_cell.angle_beta   90.00
_cell.angle_gamma   90.00
#
_symmetry.space_group_name_H-M   'P 1'
#
loop_
_entity.id
_entity.type
_entity.pdbx_description
1 polymer ?
#
loop_
_entity_poly.entity_id
_entity_poly.type
_entity_poly.pdbx_seq_one_letter_code
_entity_poly.pdbx_strand_id
1 'polypeptide(L)'
;MLKSRKFWAYEPCQAFELKEELFDNYKMKGKFNEDVQYFYDIIGIAPHPCFKLKQYKLDPQKEPVELQSIEIINSKIDINTLKIIFYMLPSTKIYNMKFISNDWDINNLEYLINSLLERPNNIYYLSYEWNDKLSINGTNVSINSEEGKTDYADYFNKEKNLIYKLIKNSKLEGLCLRGDLLGDEAAIRIFELLEKNNTIKTLSLYNNNLTPKCFPAFCHMLLFNRKLEDINLGKNFFDDECIANLKDNLGKTAMSQEDVVEYNKKVKERDAIIKANAKLKQQKKPENEVPFLYEMMMIQDQNYLVKNKDLKIINLMLNPLTDKCYDSIINIFDNCPDMFITIDNKVLSEEHKNSFFDKKSKYFDKIYFSK
;
A
#
# COMPACT_ATOMS: atom_id res chain seq x y z
N MET A 1 -16.23 -22.56 -14.08
CA MET A 1 -17.15 -21.64 -14.82
C MET A 1 -17.46 -20.46 -13.90
N LEU A 2 -16.73 -19.36 -14.03
CA LEU A 2 -17.06 -18.10 -13.38
C LEU A 2 -18.24 -17.51 -14.14
N LYS A 3 -19.42 -17.48 -13.51
CA LYS A 3 -20.59 -16.81 -14.03
C LYS A 3 -20.23 -15.35 -14.30
N SER A 4 -20.50 -14.87 -15.52
CA SER A 4 -20.38 -13.46 -15.88
C SER A 4 -21.01 -12.61 -14.78
N ARG A 5 -20.20 -11.82 -14.06
CA ARG A 5 -20.72 -10.83 -13.12
C ARG A 5 -21.50 -9.82 -13.96
N LYS A 6 -22.82 -9.74 -13.76
CA LYS A 6 -23.62 -8.64 -14.28
C LYS A 6 -23.09 -7.38 -13.59
N PHE A 7 -22.35 -6.56 -14.31
CA PHE A 7 -22.06 -5.20 -13.89
C PHE A 7 -23.40 -4.49 -13.75
N TRP A 8 -23.60 -3.80 -12.67
CA TRP A 8 -24.65 -2.82 -12.58
C TRP A 8 -24.26 -1.74 -13.58
N ALA A 9 -24.87 -1.77 -14.78
CA ALA A 9 -24.65 -0.75 -15.76
C ALA A 9 -25.29 0.55 -15.24
N TYR A 10 -24.53 1.29 -14.43
CA TYR A 10 -24.67 2.72 -14.45
C TYR A 10 -24.05 3.13 -15.78
N GLU A 11 -24.87 3.22 -16.82
CA GLU A 11 -24.51 3.93 -18.03
C GLU A 11 -24.64 5.41 -17.69
N PRO A 12 -23.52 6.14 -17.52
CA PRO A 12 -23.61 7.57 -17.50
C PRO A 12 -24.20 7.92 -18.86
N CYS A 13 -25.38 8.54 -18.84
CA CYS A 13 -25.89 9.21 -20.03
C CYS A 13 -24.72 9.96 -20.65
N GLN A 14 -24.53 9.95 -21.96
CA GLN A 14 -23.45 10.68 -22.67
C GLN A 14 -23.61 12.17 -22.38
N ALA A 15 -23.16 12.55 -21.26
CA ALA A 15 -23.65 13.74 -20.68
C ALA A 15 -22.52 14.72 -20.55
N PHE A 16 -22.94 15.84 -20.66
CA PHE A 16 -22.41 17.10 -20.26
C PHE A 16 -21.34 16.95 -19.17
N GLU A 17 -20.10 17.24 -19.48
CA GLU A 17 -19.03 17.27 -18.50
C GLU A 17 -19.18 18.50 -17.62
N LEU A 18 -19.22 18.32 -16.30
CA LEU A 18 -19.25 19.44 -15.34
C LEU A 18 -18.00 20.29 -15.50
N LYS A 19 -18.19 21.57 -15.79
CA LYS A 19 -17.10 22.55 -15.84
C LYS A 19 -16.74 23.00 -14.44
N GLU A 20 -15.46 23.28 -14.18
CA GLU A 20 -14.98 23.72 -12.87
C GLU A 20 -15.63 25.03 -12.41
N GLU A 21 -15.94 25.94 -13.34
CA GLU A 21 -16.65 27.20 -13.08
C GLU A 21 -18.01 27.02 -12.36
N LEU A 22 -18.66 25.87 -12.54
CA LEU A 22 -19.91 25.55 -11.85
C LEU A 22 -19.69 25.29 -10.36
N PHE A 23 -18.55 24.73 -10.01
CA PHE A 23 -18.18 24.50 -8.60
C PHE A 23 -17.81 25.82 -7.92
N ASP A 24 -17.11 26.71 -8.60
CA ASP A 24 -16.67 27.99 -8.05
C ASP A 24 -17.86 28.89 -7.71
N ASN A 25 -18.95 28.79 -8.44
CA ASN A 25 -20.16 29.55 -8.24
C ASN A 25 -21.16 28.96 -7.24
N TYR A 26 -20.90 27.74 -6.76
CA TYR A 26 -21.79 27.08 -5.79
C TYR A 26 -21.30 27.27 -4.36
N LYS A 27 -22.17 27.79 -3.51
CA LYS A 27 -21.91 27.89 -2.07
C LYS A 27 -22.45 26.66 -1.36
N MET A 28 -21.54 25.84 -0.84
CA MET A 28 -21.89 24.66 -0.08
C MET A 28 -22.84 24.97 1.08
N LYS A 29 -23.90 24.20 1.19
CA LYS A 29 -24.90 24.31 2.29
C LYS A 29 -24.45 23.57 3.56
N GLY A 30 -23.39 22.73 3.45
CA GLY A 30 -22.93 21.85 4.52
C GLY A 30 -23.81 20.62 4.75
N LYS A 31 -24.71 20.35 3.81
CA LYS A 31 -25.58 19.18 3.80
C LYS A 31 -25.21 18.28 2.63
N PHE A 32 -24.41 17.28 2.90
CA PHE A 32 -23.79 16.42 1.89
C PHE A 32 -24.75 15.98 0.78
N ASN A 33 -25.91 15.42 1.15
CA ASN A 33 -26.86 14.92 0.16
C ASN A 33 -27.48 16.01 -0.72
N GLU A 34 -27.76 17.20 -0.16
CA GLU A 34 -28.33 18.32 -0.89
C GLU A 34 -27.29 18.93 -1.83
N ASP A 35 -26.04 19.02 -1.37
CA ASP A 35 -24.94 19.55 -2.15
C ASP A 35 -24.59 18.62 -3.32
N VAL A 36 -24.56 17.29 -3.10
CA VAL A 36 -24.37 16.29 -4.16
C VAL A 36 -25.52 16.32 -5.16
N GLN A 37 -26.78 16.35 -4.68
CA GLN A 37 -27.96 16.33 -5.53
C GLN A 37 -27.98 17.53 -6.48
N TYR A 38 -27.60 18.71 -6.01
CA TYR A 38 -27.50 19.92 -6.83
C TYR A 38 -26.68 19.72 -8.11
N PHE A 39 -25.51 19.11 -8.02
CA PHE A 39 -24.66 18.87 -9.19
C PHE A 39 -25.25 17.81 -10.13
N TYR A 40 -25.88 16.79 -9.58
CA TYR A 40 -26.53 15.77 -10.40
C TYR A 40 -27.79 16.28 -11.10
N ASP A 41 -28.52 17.21 -10.47
CA ASP A 41 -29.65 17.88 -11.11
C ASP A 41 -29.21 18.71 -12.33
N ILE A 42 -28.03 19.37 -12.27
CA ILE A 42 -27.46 20.08 -13.40
C ILE A 42 -27.12 19.12 -14.55
N ILE A 43 -26.56 17.95 -14.24
CA ILE A 43 -26.18 16.95 -15.25
C ILE A 43 -27.42 16.24 -15.79
N GLY A 44 -28.53 16.25 -15.07
CA GLY A 44 -29.79 15.59 -15.44
C GLY A 44 -29.77 14.07 -15.30
N ILE A 45 -28.93 13.53 -14.42
CA ILE A 45 -28.83 12.10 -14.12
C ILE A 45 -28.97 11.82 -12.62
N ALA A 46 -29.27 10.56 -12.25
CA ALA A 46 -29.34 10.16 -10.86
C ALA A 46 -27.93 10.13 -10.21
N PRO A 47 -27.82 10.52 -8.93
CA PRO A 47 -26.56 10.44 -8.20
C PRO A 47 -25.96 9.04 -8.21
N HIS A 48 -24.62 8.97 -8.35
CA HIS A 48 -23.91 7.71 -8.27
C HIS A 48 -24.21 7.01 -6.93
N PRO A 49 -24.41 5.67 -6.92
CA PRO A 49 -24.75 4.93 -5.69
C PRO A 49 -23.77 5.09 -4.52
N CYS A 50 -22.51 5.48 -4.79
CA CYS A 50 -21.51 5.74 -3.73
C CYS A 50 -21.91 6.88 -2.78
N PHE A 51 -22.78 7.79 -3.23
CA PHE A 51 -23.30 8.89 -2.41
C PHE A 51 -24.52 8.50 -1.56
N LYS A 52 -25.07 7.30 -1.78
CA LYS A 52 -26.12 6.79 -0.89
C LYS A 52 -25.45 6.43 0.43
N LEU A 53 -25.68 7.27 1.45
CA LEU A 53 -25.32 6.93 2.82
C LEU A 53 -25.89 5.53 3.12
N LYS A 54 -25.03 4.57 3.46
CA LYS A 54 -25.50 3.33 4.09
C LYS A 54 -26.19 3.77 5.37
N GLN A 55 -27.52 3.85 5.33
CA GLN A 55 -28.32 3.98 6.54
C GLN A 55 -28.09 2.67 7.32
N TYR A 56 -27.06 2.63 8.14
CA TYR A 56 -27.09 1.72 9.26
C TYR A 56 -28.37 2.10 10.02
N LYS A 57 -29.16 1.10 10.46
CA LYS A 57 -30.28 1.32 11.38
C LYS A 57 -29.70 1.92 12.65
N LEU A 58 -29.53 3.22 12.64
CA LEU A 58 -29.03 3.99 13.76
C LEU A 58 -30.20 4.15 14.72
N ASP A 59 -29.89 3.98 15.98
CA ASP A 59 -30.74 4.41 17.08
C ASP A 59 -31.23 5.84 16.78
N PRO A 60 -32.56 6.09 16.72
CA PRO A 60 -33.11 7.41 16.39
C PRO A 60 -32.64 8.55 17.31
N GLN A 61 -32.00 8.20 18.43
CA GLN A 61 -31.50 9.15 19.43
C GLN A 61 -30.01 9.52 19.23
N LYS A 62 -29.30 8.92 18.28
CA LYS A 62 -27.91 9.25 17.99
C LYS A 62 -27.82 10.17 16.76
N GLU A 63 -26.97 11.19 16.86
CA GLU A 63 -26.64 12.03 15.72
C GLU A 63 -26.18 11.19 14.52
N PRO A 64 -26.54 11.59 13.27
CA PRO A 64 -26.12 10.87 12.09
C PRO A 64 -24.60 10.77 12.06
N VAL A 65 -24.08 9.55 11.94
CA VAL A 65 -22.63 9.32 11.77
C VAL A 65 -22.20 9.98 10.47
N GLU A 66 -21.31 10.95 10.56
CA GLU A 66 -20.73 11.59 9.40
C GLU A 66 -20.06 10.55 8.48
N LEU A 67 -20.20 10.75 7.17
CA LEU A 67 -19.59 9.87 6.18
C LEU A 67 -18.05 9.96 6.33
N GLN A 68 -17.42 8.86 6.76
CA GLN A 68 -15.97 8.79 6.97
C GLN A 68 -15.24 8.16 5.78
N SER A 69 -15.96 7.51 4.88
CA SER A 69 -15.41 6.85 3.69
C SER A 69 -16.32 6.96 2.49
N ILE A 70 -15.71 7.04 1.30
CA ILE A 70 -16.36 6.85 0.01
C ILE A 70 -15.97 5.47 -0.50
N GLU A 71 -16.96 4.65 -0.87
CA GLU A 71 -16.74 3.32 -1.42
C GLU A 71 -17.45 3.21 -2.78
N ILE A 72 -16.69 2.95 -3.84
CA ILE A 72 -17.18 2.67 -5.18
C ILE A 72 -16.79 1.24 -5.53
N ILE A 73 -17.80 0.40 -5.74
CA ILE A 73 -17.60 -1.04 -5.90
C ILE A 73 -18.38 -1.52 -7.13
N ASN A 74 -17.73 -2.31 -8.00
CA ASN A 74 -18.31 -2.91 -9.20
C ASN A 74 -19.07 -1.89 -10.06
N SER A 75 -18.48 -0.73 -10.28
CA SER A 75 -19.08 0.38 -11.00
C SER A 75 -18.16 0.90 -12.09
N LYS A 76 -18.75 1.52 -13.11
CA LYS A 76 -18.00 2.36 -14.03
C LYS A 76 -17.76 3.72 -13.37
N ILE A 77 -16.53 4.16 -13.37
CA ILE A 77 -16.17 5.46 -12.80
C ILE A 77 -16.25 6.52 -13.89
N ASP A 78 -17.06 7.54 -13.68
CA ASP A 78 -17.18 8.69 -14.57
C ASP A 78 -16.51 9.93 -13.99
N ILE A 79 -16.10 10.84 -14.89
CA ILE A 79 -15.37 12.05 -14.50
C ILE A 79 -16.20 12.99 -13.64
N ASN A 80 -17.51 13.09 -13.88
CA ASN A 80 -18.39 13.98 -13.11
C ASN A 80 -18.49 13.53 -11.65
N THR A 81 -18.65 12.22 -11.43
CA THR A 81 -18.63 11.64 -10.07
C THR A 81 -17.34 12.00 -9.34
N LEU A 82 -16.18 11.87 -10.01
CA LEU A 82 -14.89 12.24 -9.40
C LEU A 82 -14.80 13.74 -9.10
N LYS A 83 -15.22 14.61 -10.02
CA LYS A 83 -15.24 16.07 -9.82
C LYS A 83 -16.10 16.46 -8.62
N ILE A 84 -17.30 15.90 -8.50
CA ILE A 84 -18.18 16.13 -7.34
C ILE A 84 -17.50 15.67 -6.04
N ILE A 85 -16.92 14.45 -6.03
CA ILE A 85 -16.20 13.95 -4.85
C ILE A 85 -15.13 14.96 -4.42
N PHE A 86 -14.21 15.35 -5.31
CA PHE A 86 -13.09 16.20 -4.96
C PHE A 86 -13.50 17.63 -4.59
N TYR A 87 -14.60 18.10 -5.13
CA TYR A 87 -15.18 19.37 -4.70
C TYR A 87 -15.73 19.32 -3.27
N MET A 88 -16.37 18.20 -2.91
CA MET A 88 -16.97 18.01 -1.59
C MET A 88 -15.94 17.71 -0.49
N LEU A 89 -14.81 17.07 -0.82
CA LEU A 89 -13.85 16.58 0.18
C LEU A 89 -13.35 17.61 1.19
N PRO A 90 -13.00 18.88 0.79
CA PRO A 90 -12.47 19.86 1.75
C PRO A 90 -13.43 20.22 2.88
N SER A 91 -14.75 20.09 2.64
CA SER A 91 -15.81 20.41 3.60
C SER A 91 -16.33 19.20 4.37
N THR A 92 -15.72 18.03 4.18
CA THR A 92 -16.14 16.75 4.78
C THR A 92 -15.06 16.19 5.70
N LYS A 93 -15.46 15.24 6.56
CA LYS A 93 -14.54 14.45 7.38
C LYS A 93 -14.22 13.08 6.73
N ILE A 94 -14.24 13.03 5.40
CA ILE A 94 -13.89 11.81 4.66
C ILE A 94 -12.37 11.70 4.62
N TYR A 95 -11.83 10.58 5.12
CA TYR A 95 -10.39 10.30 5.14
C TYR A 95 -10.03 8.96 4.49
N ASN A 96 -11.03 8.23 4.00
CA ASN A 96 -10.84 6.93 3.37
C ASN A 96 -11.61 6.87 2.05
N MET A 97 -10.93 6.43 0.99
CA MET A 97 -11.53 6.15 -0.32
C MET A 97 -11.23 4.71 -0.72
N LYS A 98 -12.27 4.00 -1.20
CA LYS A 98 -12.16 2.62 -1.67
C LYS A 98 -12.75 2.47 -3.06
N PHE A 99 -11.94 1.95 -3.95
CA PHE A 99 -12.31 1.61 -5.32
C PHE A 99 -12.04 0.13 -5.54
N ILE A 100 -13.11 -0.66 -5.65
CA ILE A 100 -13.00 -2.13 -5.68
C ILE A 100 -13.70 -2.67 -6.92
N SER A 101 -12.95 -3.38 -7.77
CA SER A 101 -13.48 -4.04 -8.98
C SER A 101 -14.23 -3.08 -9.91
N ASN A 102 -13.67 -1.90 -10.13
CA ASN A 102 -14.29 -0.88 -10.97
C ASN A 102 -13.72 -0.89 -12.39
N ASP A 103 -14.52 -0.45 -13.35
CA ASP A 103 -14.08 -0.19 -14.71
C ASP A 103 -13.57 1.25 -14.82
N TRP A 104 -12.26 1.37 -15.05
CA TRP A 104 -11.57 2.65 -15.14
C TRP A 104 -11.22 3.02 -16.58
N ASP A 105 -11.53 4.24 -16.93
CA ASP A 105 -10.79 4.95 -17.97
C ASP A 105 -9.49 5.50 -17.40
N ILE A 106 -8.39 5.41 -18.16
CA ILE A 106 -7.07 5.84 -17.67
C ILE A 106 -7.03 7.34 -17.36
N ASN A 107 -7.79 8.17 -18.07
CA ASN A 107 -7.87 9.60 -17.81
C ASN A 107 -8.61 9.88 -16.51
N ASN A 108 -9.62 9.09 -16.17
CA ASN A 108 -10.34 9.19 -14.91
C ASN A 108 -9.45 8.76 -13.73
N LEU A 109 -8.62 7.74 -13.89
CA LEU A 109 -7.62 7.34 -12.90
C LEU A 109 -6.55 8.43 -12.73
N GLU A 110 -6.09 9.02 -13.82
CA GLU A 110 -5.16 10.14 -13.80
C GLU A 110 -5.76 11.35 -13.07
N TYR A 111 -7.02 11.67 -13.33
CA TYR A 111 -7.72 12.74 -12.62
C TYR A 111 -7.83 12.47 -11.12
N LEU A 112 -8.17 11.23 -10.73
CA LEU A 112 -8.20 10.82 -9.32
C LEU A 112 -6.85 11.08 -8.65
N ILE A 113 -5.77 10.54 -9.24
CA ILE A 113 -4.42 10.63 -8.65
C ILE A 113 -3.95 12.09 -8.57
N ASN A 114 -4.12 12.86 -9.65
CA ASN A 114 -3.73 14.27 -9.65
C ASN A 114 -4.54 15.07 -8.62
N SER A 115 -5.83 14.82 -8.51
CA SER A 115 -6.68 15.49 -7.53
C SER A 115 -6.30 15.15 -6.09
N LEU A 116 -5.93 13.90 -5.79
CA LEU A 116 -5.41 13.51 -4.47
C LEU A 116 -4.11 14.23 -4.11
N LEU A 117 -3.26 14.53 -5.10
CA LEU A 117 -1.96 15.17 -4.89
C LEU A 117 -2.04 16.69 -4.84
N GLU A 118 -2.92 17.30 -5.62
CA GLU A 118 -2.90 18.74 -5.90
C GLU A 118 -4.04 19.50 -5.23
N ARG A 119 -5.17 18.83 -4.96
CA ARG A 119 -6.34 19.49 -4.34
C ARG A 119 -6.37 19.31 -2.82
N PRO A 120 -6.91 20.28 -2.08
CA PRO A 120 -7.14 20.13 -0.65
C PRO A 120 -8.07 18.93 -0.38
N ASN A 121 -7.62 18.01 0.44
CA ASN A 121 -8.40 16.86 0.87
C ASN A 121 -7.85 16.30 2.19
N ASN A 122 -8.62 15.45 2.85
CA ASN A 122 -8.26 14.77 4.10
C ASN A 122 -8.10 13.26 3.91
N ILE A 123 -7.79 12.80 2.69
CA ILE A 123 -7.64 11.38 2.42
C ILE A 123 -6.27 10.90 2.90
N TYR A 124 -6.28 9.97 3.85
CA TYR A 124 -5.11 9.30 4.40
C TYR A 124 -5.05 7.81 4.03
N TYR A 125 -6.19 7.21 3.62
CA TYR A 125 -6.29 5.81 3.25
C TYR A 125 -6.93 5.68 1.88
N LEU A 126 -6.24 4.97 0.98
CA LEU A 126 -6.72 4.65 -0.36
C LEU A 126 -6.68 3.14 -0.58
N SER A 127 -7.82 2.56 -0.91
CA SER A 127 -7.91 1.21 -1.46
C SER A 127 -8.20 1.27 -2.95
N TYR A 128 -7.31 0.71 -3.74
CA TYR A 128 -7.47 0.50 -5.18
C TYR A 128 -7.28 -1.01 -5.39
N GLU A 129 -8.39 -1.75 -5.47
CA GLU A 129 -8.38 -3.21 -5.34
C GLU A 129 -9.13 -3.88 -6.48
N TRP A 130 -8.54 -4.93 -7.06
CA TRP A 130 -9.19 -5.74 -8.10
C TRP A 130 -9.66 -4.93 -9.30
N ASN A 131 -8.98 -3.82 -9.61
CA ASN A 131 -9.35 -2.91 -10.70
C ASN A 131 -8.64 -3.27 -12.02
N ASP A 132 -7.82 -4.31 -12.03
CA ASP A 132 -7.18 -4.79 -13.26
C ASP A 132 -8.22 -5.17 -14.31
N LYS A 133 -8.05 -4.67 -15.53
CA LYS A 133 -8.98 -4.92 -16.65
C LYS A 133 -9.12 -6.39 -17.02
N LEU A 134 -8.10 -7.21 -16.77
CA LEU A 134 -8.17 -8.66 -17.01
C LEU A 134 -9.09 -9.35 -15.98
N SER A 135 -9.09 -8.89 -14.74
CA SER A 135 -9.95 -9.46 -13.69
C SER A 135 -11.42 -9.05 -13.85
N ILE A 136 -11.68 -7.86 -14.41
CA ILE A 136 -13.01 -7.28 -14.56
C ILE A 136 -13.73 -7.86 -15.79
N ASN A 137 -13.05 -7.92 -16.93
CA ASN A 137 -13.67 -8.30 -18.21
C ASN A 137 -13.74 -9.81 -18.43
N GLY A 138 -13.36 -10.62 -17.45
CA GLY A 138 -13.49 -12.09 -17.41
C GLY A 138 -13.63 -12.72 -18.79
N THR A 139 -12.57 -12.72 -19.60
CA THR A 139 -12.44 -13.49 -20.85
C THR A 139 -12.61 -12.81 -22.23
N ASN A 140 -12.97 -11.54 -22.36
CA ASN A 140 -13.24 -11.02 -23.70
C ASN A 140 -12.47 -9.78 -24.17
N VAL A 141 -11.38 -9.40 -23.52
CA VAL A 141 -10.37 -8.67 -24.28
C VAL A 141 -9.75 -9.69 -25.23
N SER A 142 -9.95 -9.54 -26.51
CA SER A 142 -9.30 -10.39 -27.52
C SER A 142 -7.79 -10.07 -27.52
N ILE A 143 -7.09 -10.60 -26.49
CA ILE A 143 -5.62 -10.62 -26.40
C ILE A 143 -5.01 -11.33 -27.64
N ASN A 144 -5.85 -11.83 -28.53
CA ASN A 144 -5.50 -12.54 -29.75
C ASN A 144 -5.16 -11.62 -30.93
N SER A 145 -5.39 -10.30 -30.85
CA SER A 145 -4.87 -9.34 -31.82
C SER A 145 -3.61 -8.65 -31.25
N GLU A 146 -2.62 -8.39 -32.08
CA GLU A 146 -1.41 -7.66 -31.68
C GLU A 146 -1.75 -6.24 -31.20
N GLU A 147 -2.73 -5.58 -31.83
CA GLU A 147 -3.24 -4.27 -31.38
C GLU A 147 -3.84 -4.31 -29.97
N GLY A 148 -4.67 -5.30 -29.63
CA GLY A 148 -5.26 -5.42 -28.29
C GLY A 148 -4.21 -5.67 -27.20
N LYS A 149 -3.09 -6.33 -27.52
CA LYS A 149 -1.96 -6.52 -26.58
C LYS A 149 -1.21 -5.21 -26.32
N THR A 150 -1.02 -4.40 -27.36
CA THR A 150 -0.30 -3.12 -27.26
C THR A 150 -1.12 -2.12 -26.44
N ASP A 151 -2.40 -1.99 -26.69
CA ASP A 151 -3.28 -1.07 -25.96
C ASP A 151 -3.37 -1.43 -24.47
N TYR A 152 -3.42 -2.73 -24.16
CA TYR A 152 -3.43 -3.21 -22.77
C TYR A 152 -2.10 -2.93 -22.05
N ALA A 153 -0.96 -3.19 -22.71
CA ALA A 153 0.34 -2.94 -22.13
C ALA A 153 0.56 -1.44 -21.84
N ASP A 154 0.11 -0.57 -22.75
CA ASP A 154 0.20 0.88 -22.57
C ASP A 154 -0.69 1.37 -21.42
N TYR A 155 -1.93 0.86 -21.33
CA TYR A 155 -2.81 1.14 -20.19
C TYR A 155 -2.15 0.74 -18.87
N PHE A 156 -1.67 -0.49 -18.77
CA PHE A 156 -1.09 -1.05 -17.57
C PHE A 156 0.19 -0.33 -17.14
N ASN A 157 1.01 0.10 -18.09
CA ASN A 157 2.19 0.92 -17.81
C ASN A 157 1.82 2.32 -17.31
N LYS A 158 0.80 2.95 -17.87
CA LYS A 158 0.28 4.25 -17.39
C LYS A 158 -0.29 4.12 -15.98
N GLU A 159 -1.09 3.09 -15.72
CA GLU A 159 -1.65 2.80 -14.40
C GLU A 159 -0.56 2.65 -13.33
N LYS A 160 0.47 1.83 -13.60
CA LYS A 160 1.63 1.67 -12.70
C LYS A 160 2.34 2.99 -12.44
N ASN A 161 2.56 3.79 -13.47
CA ASN A 161 3.21 5.10 -13.33
C ASN A 161 2.39 6.06 -12.46
N LEU A 162 1.07 6.02 -12.55
CA LEU A 162 0.18 6.81 -11.69
C LEU A 162 0.26 6.34 -10.22
N ILE A 163 0.31 5.03 -9.98
CA ILE A 163 0.54 4.45 -8.64
C ILE A 163 1.90 4.90 -8.09
N TYR A 164 2.97 4.87 -8.90
CA TYR A 164 4.30 5.34 -8.48
C TYR A 164 4.29 6.84 -8.15
N LYS A 165 3.61 7.66 -8.96
CA LYS A 165 3.44 9.10 -8.69
C LYS A 165 2.73 9.32 -7.36
N LEU A 166 1.71 8.54 -7.07
CA LEU A 166 0.96 8.57 -5.81
C LEU A 166 1.87 8.23 -4.62
N ILE A 167 2.58 7.11 -4.65
CA ILE A 167 3.48 6.68 -3.56
C ILE A 167 4.56 7.73 -3.29
N LYS A 168 5.11 8.31 -4.34
CA LYS A 168 6.21 9.29 -4.22
C LYS A 168 5.77 10.61 -3.58
N ASN A 169 4.54 11.08 -3.84
CA ASN A 169 4.16 12.47 -3.59
C ASN A 169 2.95 12.64 -2.65
N SER A 170 2.27 11.55 -2.27
CA SER A 170 1.07 11.65 -1.44
C SER A 170 1.37 11.74 0.05
N LYS A 171 0.35 12.17 0.80
CA LYS A 171 0.31 12.14 2.26
C LYS A 171 -0.40 10.90 2.82
N LEU A 172 -0.63 9.90 1.99
CA LEU A 172 -1.31 8.68 2.40
C LEU A 172 -0.54 7.98 3.52
N GLU A 173 -1.27 7.54 4.53
CA GLU A 173 -0.77 6.67 5.60
C GLU A 173 -1.05 5.20 5.30
N GLY A 174 -2.08 4.91 4.53
CA GLY A 174 -2.42 3.55 4.11
C GLY A 174 -2.74 3.46 2.62
N LEU A 175 -2.17 2.44 1.98
CA LEU A 175 -2.38 2.14 0.57
C LEU A 175 -2.66 0.65 0.39
N CYS A 176 -3.81 0.32 -0.20
CA CYS A 176 -4.17 -1.05 -0.54
C CYS A 176 -4.25 -1.19 -2.07
N LEU A 177 -3.39 -2.06 -2.62
CA LEU A 177 -3.27 -2.40 -4.04
C LEU A 177 -3.52 -3.89 -4.23
N ARG A 178 -4.60 -4.39 -3.66
CA ARG A 178 -4.91 -5.81 -3.60
C ARG A 178 -5.47 -6.31 -4.93
N GLY A 179 -4.83 -7.33 -5.51
CA GLY A 179 -5.37 -8.06 -6.67
C GLY A 179 -5.26 -7.32 -8.01
N ASP A 180 -4.33 -6.38 -8.14
CA ASP A 180 -4.15 -5.55 -9.34
C ASP A 180 -3.07 -6.11 -10.29
N LEU A 181 -2.65 -7.37 -10.10
CA LEU A 181 -1.70 -8.10 -10.95
C LEU A 181 -0.38 -7.36 -11.21
N LEU A 182 0.13 -6.65 -10.22
CA LEU A 182 1.30 -5.78 -10.35
C LEU A 182 2.57 -6.48 -10.84
N GLY A 183 2.83 -7.71 -10.35
CA GLY A 183 4.02 -8.49 -10.65
C GLY A 183 5.30 -7.95 -10.02
N ASP A 184 6.41 -8.67 -10.19
CA ASP A 184 7.68 -8.38 -9.51
C ASP A 184 8.28 -7.02 -9.88
N GLU A 185 8.26 -6.64 -11.15
CA GLU A 185 8.84 -5.36 -11.59
C GLU A 185 8.17 -4.16 -10.93
N ALA A 186 6.83 -4.19 -10.84
CA ALA A 186 6.10 -3.13 -10.18
C ALA A 186 6.36 -3.12 -8.67
N ALA A 187 6.43 -4.30 -8.05
CA ALA A 187 6.73 -4.41 -6.63
C ALA A 187 8.13 -3.89 -6.30
N ILE A 188 9.15 -4.25 -7.09
CA ILE A 188 10.51 -3.70 -6.95
C ILE A 188 10.47 -2.18 -6.97
N ARG A 189 9.79 -1.61 -7.96
CA ARG A 189 9.69 -0.14 -8.07
C ARG A 189 8.94 0.49 -6.90
N ILE A 190 7.89 -0.14 -6.40
CA ILE A 190 7.17 0.30 -5.20
C ILE A 190 8.12 0.29 -3.99
N PHE A 191 8.88 -0.77 -3.77
CA PHE A 191 9.83 -0.86 -2.65
C PHE A 191 10.92 0.21 -2.76
N GLU A 192 11.50 0.46 -3.93
CA GLU A 192 12.45 1.55 -4.15
C GLU A 192 11.88 2.94 -3.79
N LEU A 193 10.62 3.20 -4.14
CA LEU A 193 9.96 4.45 -3.79
C LEU A 193 9.69 4.56 -2.28
N LEU A 194 9.38 3.44 -1.64
CA LEU A 194 9.16 3.38 -0.20
C LEU A 194 10.42 3.63 0.62
N GLU A 195 11.62 3.41 0.09
CA GLU A 195 12.87 3.74 0.78
C GLU A 195 12.91 5.20 1.27
N LYS A 196 12.33 6.11 0.49
CA LYS A 196 12.28 7.55 0.78
C LYS A 196 10.92 8.05 1.24
N ASN A 197 9.90 7.19 1.22
CA ASN A 197 8.56 7.55 1.67
C ASN A 197 8.52 7.56 3.20
N ASN A 198 7.98 8.64 3.75
CA ASN A 198 7.86 8.85 5.20
C ASN A 198 6.41 9.02 5.66
N THR A 199 5.45 8.63 4.86
CA THR A 199 4.02 8.77 5.16
C THR A 199 3.31 7.42 5.29
N ILE A 200 3.57 6.48 4.38
CA ILE A 200 2.87 5.19 4.32
C ILE A 200 3.29 4.31 5.49
N LYS A 201 2.32 4.02 6.36
CA LYS A 201 2.43 3.12 7.52
C LYS A 201 1.93 1.72 7.21
N THR A 202 0.90 1.62 6.36
CA THR A 202 0.28 0.35 5.99
C THR A 202 0.24 0.18 4.47
N LEU A 203 0.68 -0.98 3.99
CA LEU A 203 0.67 -1.34 2.57
C LEU A 203 0.12 -2.74 2.36
N SER A 204 -0.82 -2.88 1.45
CA SER A 204 -1.28 -4.21 1.01
C SER A 204 -0.92 -4.46 -0.45
N LEU A 205 -0.14 -5.50 -0.68
CA LEU A 205 0.19 -6.08 -1.99
C LEU A 205 -0.35 -7.51 -2.11
N TYR A 206 -1.45 -7.81 -1.41
CA TYR A 206 -2.09 -9.12 -1.41
C TYR A 206 -2.52 -9.52 -2.83
N ASN A 207 -2.21 -10.76 -3.24
CA ASN A 207 -2.63 -11.34 -4.53
C ASN A 207 -2.18 -10.52 -5.76
N ASN A 208 -0.88 -10.25 -5.86
CA ASN A 208 -0.31 -9.46 -6.95
C ASN A 208 0.69 -10.24 -7.82
N ASN A 209 0.66 -11.58 -7.77
CA ASN A 209 1.57 -12.45 -8.52
C ASN A 209 3.06 -12.19 -8.23
N LEU A 210 3.38 -11.80 -6.97
CA LEU A 210 4.74 -11.54 -6.54
C LEU A 210 5.47 -12.84 -6.27
N THR A 211 6.72 -12.92 -6.74
CA THR A 211 7.60 -14.09 -6.58
C THR A 211 8.84 -13.73 -5.72
N PRO A 212 9.66 -14.70 -5.32
CA PRO A 212 10.91 -14.43 -4.61
C PRO A 212 11.83 -13.43 -5.31
N LYS A 213 11.68 -13.16 -6.60
CA LYS A 213 12.51 -12.21 -7.36
C LYS A 213 12.42 -10.78 -6.85
N CYS A 214 11.26 -10.35 -6.36
CA CYS A 214 11.11 -8.99 -5.82
C CYS A 214 11.48 -8.88 -4.33
N PHE A 215 11.66 -10.00 -3.63
CA PHE A 215 11.88 -10.01 -2.18
C PHE A 215 13.18 -9.33 -1.74
N PRO A 216 14.32 -9.43 -2.47
CA PRO A 216 15.53 -8.67 -2.16
C PRO A 216 15.30 -7.14 -2.13
N ALA A 217 14.47 -6.61 -3.03
CA ALA A 217 14.13 -5.19 -3.03
C ALA A 217 13.29 -4.80 -1.79
N PHE A 218 12.38 -5.68 -1.35
CA PHE A 218 11.67 -5.49 -0.08
C PHE A 218 12.65 -5.45 1.10
N CYS A 219 13.56 -6.39 1.19
CA CYS A 219 14.58 -6.41 2.24
C CYS A 219 15.47 -5.15 2.19
N HIS A 220 15.88 -4.73 1.00
CA HIS A 220 16.65 -3.50 0.81
C HIS A 220 15.87 -2.26 1.27
N MET A 221 14.60 -2.16 0.93
CA MET A 221 13.73 -1.08 1.40
C MET A 221 13.70 -1.00 2.95
N LEU A 222 13.68 -2.13 3.65
CA LEU A 222 13.68 -2.17 5.11
C LEU A 222 14.95 -1.55 5.74
N LEU A 223 16.07 -1.44 4.99
CA LEU A 223 17.28 -0.77 5.49
C LEU A 223 17.05 0.73 5.70
N PHE A 224 16.22 1.35 4.86
CA PHE A 224 16.05 2.80 4.81
C PHE A 224 14.70 3.27 5.37
N ASN A 225 13.63 2.53 5.08
CA ASN A 225 12.29 2.90 5.51
C ASN A 225 12.11 2.66 7.02
N ARG A 226 11.66 3.71 7.73
CA ARG A 226 11.35 3.69 9.16
C ARG A 226 9.90 4.07 9.43
N LYS A 227 9.05 3.98 8.37
CA LYS A 227 7.67 4.43 8.46
C LYS A 227 6.67 3.30 8.31
N LEU A 228 6.99 2.30 7.48
CA LEU A 228 6.12 1.16 7.25
C LEU A 228 6.04 0.29 8.51
N GLU A 229 4.84 0.13 9.05
CA GLU A 229 4.54 -0.65 10.26
C GLU A 229 3.81 -1.96 9.95
N ASP A 230 3.02 -1.98 8.88
CA ASP A 230 2.20 -3.13 8.50
C ASP A 230 2.28 -3.38 6.99
N ILE A 231 2.60 -4.62 6.62
CA ILE A 231 2.59 -5.03 5.21
C ILE A 231 1.84 -6.34 5.01
N ASN A 232 0.95 -6.34 4.02
CA ASN A 232 0.24 -7.53 3.60
C ASN A 232 0.80 -8.04 2.26
N LEU A 233 1.53 -9.15 2.33
CA LEU A 233 2.13 -9.89 1.20
C LEU A 233 1.43 -11.23 0.95
N GLY A 234 0.26 -11.44 1.51
CA GLY A 234 -0.48 -12.70 1.40
C GLY A 234 -0.90 -13.04 -0.03
N LYS A 235 -1.13 -14.32 -0.29
CA LYS A 235 -1.56 -14.87 -1.58
C LYS A 235 -0.66 -14.45 -2.75
N ASN A 236 0.63 -14.57 -2.52
CA ASN A 236 1.69 -14.43 -3.51
C ASN A 236 2.49 -15.75 -3.60
N PHE A 237 3.72 -15.72 -4.08
CA PHE A 237 4.54 -16.93 -4.30
C PHE A 237 5.83 -16.89 -3.48
N PHE A 238 5.84 -16.25 -2.32
CA PHE A 238 7.01 -16.22 -1.44
C PHE A 238 7.22 -17.55 -0.74
N ASP A 239 8.46 -18.00 -0.68
CA ASP A 239 8.88 -19.28 -0.12
C ASP A 239 9.65 -19.14 1.21
N ASP A 240 10.12 -20.25 1.75
CA ASP A 240 10.85 -20.29 3.03
C ASP A 240 12.16 -19.49 2.98
N GLU A 241 12.81 -19.38 1.82
CA GLU A 241 14.05 -18.61 1.64
C GLU A 241 13.77 -17.11 1.80
N CYS A 242 12.60 -16.64 1.37
CA CYS A 242 12.18 -15.27 1.60
C CYS A 242 12.13 -14.95 3.11
N ILE A 243 11.63 -15.88 3.94
CA ILE A 243 11.57 -15.68 5.39
C ILE A 243 12.97 -15.73 6.01
N ALA A 244 13.85 -16.59 5.50
CA ALA A 244 15.25 -16.62 5.91
C ALA A 244 15.97 -15.29 5.60
N ASN A 245 15.72 -14.70 4.44
CA ASN A 245 16.24 -13.39 4.07
C ASN A 245 15.64 -12.26 4.93
N LEU A 246 14.36 -12.35 5.28
CA LEU A 246 13.69 -11.35 6.10
C LEU A 246 14.30 -11.24 7.49
N LYS A 247 14.61 -12.36 8.16
CA LYS A 247 15.22 -12.37 9.51
C LYS A 247 16.53 -11.60 9.54
N ASP A 248 17.28 -11.58 8.43
CA ASP A 248 18.57 -10.91 8.34
C ASP A 248 18.46 -9.38 8.22
N ASN A 249 17.25 -8.86 8.00
CA ASN A 249 16.97 -7.44 7.82
C ASN A 249 16.12 -6.82 8.94
N LEU A 250 15.76 -7.60 9.95
CA LEU A 250 14.91 -7.18 11.06
C LEU A 250 15.65 -7.21 12.42
N GLY A 251 15.20 -6.35 13.32
CA GLY A 251 15.62 -6.37 14.73
C GLY A 251 17.05 -5.92 14.98
N LYS A 252 17.77 -6.70 15.75
CA LYS A 252 19.14 -6.39 16.18
C LYS A 252 20.04 -7.62 16.10
N THR A 253 21.31 -7.41 15.77
CA THR A 253 22.34 -8.47 15.74
C THR A 253 23.46 -8.10 16.70
N ALA A 254 23.83 -8.99 17.61
CA ALA A 254 24.99 -8.79 18.46
C ALA A 254 26.26 -8.72 17.61
N MET A 255 27.15 -7.80 17.97
CA MET A 255 28.40 -7.56 17.27
C MET A 255 29.55 -8.12 18.10
N SER A 256 30.51 -8.79 17.46
CA SER A 256 31.80 -9.11 18.05
C SER A 256 32.64 -7.84 18.24
N GLN A 257 33.72 -7.93 18.98
CA GLN A 257 34.67 -6.80 19.09
C GLN A 257 35.30 -6.45 17.75
N GLU A 258 35.54 -7.43 16.90
CA GLU A 258 36.08 -7.25 15.55
C GLU A 258 35.08 -6.50 14.66
N ASP A 259 33.78 -6.89 14.71
CA ASP A 259 32.70 -6.19 13.99
C ASP A 259 32.58 -4.72 14.42
N VAL A 260 32.74 -4.43 15.71
CA VAL A 260 32.70 -3.05 16.23
C VAL A 260 33.87 -2.23 15.70
N VAL A 261 35.06 -2.81 15.62
CA VAL A 261 36.25 -2.12 15.07
C VAL A 261 36.02 -1.82 13.58
N GLU A 262 35.55 -2.80 12.81
CA GLU A 262 35.26 -2.61 11.40
C GLU A 262 34.13 -1.59 11.17
N TYR A 263 33.09 -1.66 11.96
CA TYR A 263 31.99 -0.68 11.93
C TYR A 263 32.49 0.74 12.17
N ASN A 264 33.30 0.96 13.20
CA ASN A 264 33.87 2.27 13.51
C ASN A 264 34.78 2.80 12.38
N LYS A 265 35.49 1.90 11.65
CA LYS A 265 36.25 2.27 10.45
C LYS A 265 35.29 2.79 9.36
N LYS A 266 34.21 2.05 9.07
CA LYS A 266 33.18 2.45 8.07
C LYS A 266 32.50 3.78 8.45
N VAL A 267 32.27 4.03 9.74
CA VAL A 267 31.73 5.33 10.21
C VAL A 267 32.67 6.47 9.86
N LYS A 268 33.98 6.31 10.12
CA LYS A 268 34.98 7.33 9.80
C LYS A 268 35.07 7.61 8.30
N GLU A 269 35.02 6.55 7.47
CA GLU A 269 35.03 6.67 6.01
C GLU A 269 33.78 7.42 5.51
N ARG A 270 32.60 7.07 6.04
CA ARG A 270 31.32 7.74 5.74
C ARG A 270 31.37 9.23 6.13
N ASP A 271 31.87 9.55 7.33
CA ASP A 271 31.99 10.94 7.80
C ASP A 271 32.94 11.77 6.93
N ALA A 272 34.00 11.15 6.42
CA ALA A 272 34.91 11.81 5.47
C ALA A 272 34.19 12.14 4.14
N ILE A 273 33.37 11.23 3.63
CA ILE A 273 32.55 11.45 2.43
C ILE A 273 31.53 12.58 2.66
N ILE A 274 30.82 12.57 3.80
CA ILE A 274 29.86 13.62 4.16
C ILE A 274 30.54 15.00 4.22
N LYS A 275 31.73 15.08 4.84
CA LYS A 275 32.53 16.32 4.87
C LYS A 275 32.99 16.78 3.48
N ALA A 276 33.39 15.84 2.61
CA ALA A 276 33.74 16.14 1.24
C ALA A 276 32.52 16.65 0.45
N ASN A 277 31.35 16.03 0.61
CA ASN A 277 30.12 16.44 -0.05
C ASN A 277 29.68 17.85 0.36
N ALA A 278 29.86 18.25 1.63
CA ALA A 278 29.59 19.60 2.06
C ALA A 278 30.41 20.66 1.28
N LYS A 279 31.67 20.34 0.95
CA LYS A 279 32.53 21.21 0.10
C LYS A 279 32.07 21.19 -1.36
N LEU A 280 31.76 20.02 -1.91
CA LEU A 280 31.26 19.88 -3.29
C LEU A 280 29.95 20.65 -3.49
N LYS A 281 29.03 20.59 -2.52
CA LYS A 281 27.77 21.33 -2.53
C LYS A 281 27.98 22.84 -2.60
N GLN A 282 28.95 23.37 -1.84
CA GLN A 282 29.34 24.80 -1.92
C GLN A 282 29.88 25.16 -3.30
N GLN A 283 30.56 24.23 -3.98
CA GLN A 283 31.09 24.41 -5.32
C GLN A 283 30.08 24.10 -6.44
N LYS A 284 28.82 23.74 -6.11
CA LYS A 284 27.78 23.30 -7.05
C LYS A 284 28.22 22.08 -7.90
N LYS A 285 29.06 21.22 -7.34
CA LYS A 285 29.50 19.96 -7.97
C LYS A 285 28.65 18.78 -7.49
N PRO A 286 28.56 17.69 -8.29
CA PRO A 286 27.83 16.47 -7.86
C PRO A 286 28.44 15.89 -6.58
N GLU A 287 27.59 15.47 -5.68
CA GLU A 287 27.97 14.85 -4.41
C GLU A 287 28.33 13.38 -4.61
N ASN A 288 29.26 12.86 -3.80
CA ASN A 288 29.56 11.44 -3.77
C ASN A 288 28.44 10.66 -3.07
N GLU A 289 28.23 9.42 -3.44
CA GLU A 289 27.34 8.54 -2.75
C GLU A 289 27.82 8.29 -1.31
N VAL A 290 26.92 8.46 -0.33
CA VAL A 290 27.23 8.22 1.08
C VAL A 290 26.78 6.80 1.43
N PRO A 291 27.70 5.89 1.81
CA PRO A 291 27.35 4.53 2.17
C PRO A 291 26.33 4.48 3.32
N PHE A 292 25.34 3.61 3.17
CA PHE A 292 24.43 3.32 4.25
C PHE A 292 25.15 2.53 5.36
N LEU A 293 24.90 2.88 6.61
CA LEU A 293 25.32 2.10 7.78
C LEU A 293 24.13 1.96 8.72
N TYR A 294 23.94 0.74 9.22
CA TYR A 294 23.02 0.51 10.32
C TYR A 294 23.42 1.31 11.55
N GLU A 295 22.48 1.63 12.40
CA GLU A 295 22.75 2.19 13.71
C GLU A 295 23.39 1.13 14.62
N MET A 296 24.41 1.52 15.40
CA MET A 296 24.98 0.68 16.46
C MET A 296 24.44 1.16 17.79
N MET A 297 23.96 0.25 18.62
CA MET A 297 23.44 0.53 19.95
C MET A 297 24.13 -0.36 20.99
N MET A 298 24.50 0.22 22.14
CA MET A 298 25.01 -0.53 23.28
C MET A 298 23.88 -0.85 24.26
N ILE A 299 23.72 -2.13 24.59
CA ILE A 299 22.74 -2.62 25.57
C ILE A 299 23.48 -3.55 26.53
N GLN A 300 23.49 -3.23 27.81
CA GLN A 300 24.14 -4.05 28.87
C GLN A 300 25.57 -4.48 28.49
N ASP A 301 26.42 -3.49 28.11
CA ASP A 301 27.81 -3.67 27.69
C ASP A 301 28.04 -4.50 26.42
N GLN A 302 26.99 -4.87 25.71
CA GLN A 302 27.03 -5.54 24.40
C GLN A 302 26.62 -4.59 23.26
N ASN A 303 27.45 -4.50 22.22
CA ASN A 303 27.11 -3.75 21.02
C ASN A 303 26.20 -4.57 20.09
N TYR A 304 25.18 -3.92 19.54
CA TYR A 304 24.25 -4.49 18.58
C TYR A 304 24.16 -3.60 17.34
N LEU A 305 24.13 -4.24 16.18
CA LEU A 305 23.74 -3.60 14.94
C LEU A 305 22.22 -3.58 14.88
N VAL A 306 21.63 -2.39 14.84
CA VAL A 306 20.16 -2.22 14.83
C VAL A 306 19.68 -2.17 13.39
N LYS A 307 18.87 -3.16 13.02
CA LYS A 307 18.19 -3.27 11.74
C LYS A 307 16.79 -2.65 11.80
N ASN A 308 15.90 -2.99 10.88
CA ASN A 308 14.53 -2.49 10.94
C ASN A 308 13.79 -3.06 12.16
N LYS A 309 13.21 -2.18 12.98
CA LYS A 309 12.36 -2.50 14.13
C LYS A 309 10.98 -1.84 14.04
N ASP A 310 10.74 -1.12 12.97
CA ASP A 310 9.54 -0.30 12.80
C ASP A 310 8.42 -1.10 12.12
N LEU A 311 8.77 -2.10 11.31
CA LEU A 311 7.82 -3.09 10.80
C LEU A 311 7.34 -3.98 11.94
N LYS A 312 6.04 -3.99 12.19
CA LYS A 312 5.39 -4.70 13.31
C LYS A 312 4.51 -5.86 12.87
N ILE A 313 3.90 -5.74 11.69
CA ILE A 313 2.95 -6.72 11.18
C ILE A 313 3.34 -7.12 9.77
N ILE A 314 3.44 -8.42 9.54
CA ILE A 314 3.58 -8.98 8.19
C ILE A 314 2.58 -10.11 7.98
N ASN A 315 1.77 -9.98 6.94
CA ASN A 315 0.85 -11.03 6.53
C ASN A 315 1.44 -11.80 5.34
N LEU A 316 1.65 -13.09 5.53
CA LEU A 316 2.22 -14.03 4.57
C LEU A 316 1.26 -15.18 4.22
N MET A 317 -0.03 -15.08 4.57
CA MET A 317 -1.03 -16.12 4.29
C MET A 317 -1.08 -16.47 2.82
N LEU A 318 -1.41 -17.71 2.51
CA LEU A 318 -1.58 -18.22 1.14
C LEU A 318 -0.33 -18.06 0.25
N ASN A 319 0.86 -18.04 0.86
CA ASN A 319 2.12 -18.25 0.19
C ASN A 319 2.57 -19.71 0.31
N PRO A 320 3.43 -20.22 -0.58
CA PRO A 320 3.90 -21.61 -0.55
C PRO A 320 4.97 -21.85 0.55
N LEU A 321 4.71 -21.36 1.76
CA LEU A 321 5.55 -21.58 2.92
C LEU A 321 5.38 -23.02 3.45
N THR A 322 6.44 -23.54 4.07
CA THR A 322 6.49 -24.84 4.72
C THR A 322 7.05 -24.74 6.13
N ASP A 323 7.04 -25.86 6.86
CA ASP A 323 7.58 -25.93 8.24
C ASP A 323 9.07 -25.53 8.34
N LYS A 324 9.80 -25.50 7.23
CA LYS A 324 11.20 -25.07 7.17
C LYS A 324 11.43 -23.60 7.55
N CYS A 325 10.40 -22.76 7.44
CA CYS A 325 10.51 -21.35 7.85
C CYS A 325 10.48 -21.15 9.38
N TYR A 326 10.20 -22.20 10.18
CA TYR A 326 10.00 -22.09 11.63
C TYR A 326 11.18 -21.42 12.35
N ASP A 327 12.40 -21.90 12.17
CA ASP A 327 13.58 -21.34 12.85
C ASP A 327 13.81 -19.88 12.49
N SER A 328 13.52 -19.51 11.24
CA SER A 328 13.61 -18.13 10.79
C SER A 328 12.56 -17.23 11.46
N ILE A 329 11.34 -17.72 11.63
CA ILE A 329 10.26 -17.04 12.33
C ILE A 329 10.61 -16.83 13.82
N ILE A 330 11.12 -17.87 14.49
CA ILE A 330 11.57 -17.79 15.89
C ILE A 330 12.67 -16.73 16.04
N ASN A 331 13.64 -16.75 15.13
CA ASN A 331 14.72 -15.76 15.13
C ASN A 331 14.20 -14.32 14.94
N ILE A 332 13.21 -14.13 14.08
CA ILE A 332 12.56 -12.83 13.88
C ILE A 332 11.94 -12.36 15.21
N PHE A 333 11.19 -13.21 15.92
CA PHE A 333 10.57 -12.84 17.18
C PHE A 333 11.58 -12.57 18.30
N ASP A 334 12.70 -13.28 18.31
CA ASP A 334 13.77 -13.05 19.27
C ASP A 334 14.43 -11.67 19.08
N ASN A 335 14.52 -11.23 17.86
CA ASN A 335 15.14 -9.95 17.51
C ASN A 335 14.13 -8.79 17.41
N CYS A 336 12.85 -9.11 17.18
CA CYS A 336 11.74 -8.16 17.04
C CYS A 336 10.57 -8.59 17.94
N PRO A 337 10.64 -8.36 19.26
CA PRO A 337 9.62 -8.84 20.20
C PRO A 337 8.23 -8.25 19.97
N ASP A 338 8.12 -7.13 19.25
CA ASP A 338 6.83 -6.49 18.93
C ASP A 338 6.28 -6.90 17.56
N MET A 339 6.96 -7.81 16.84
CA MET A 339 6.52 -8.32 15.55
C MET A 339 5.36 -9.31 15.68
N PHE A 340 4.44 -9.23 14.72
CA PHE A 340 3.36 -10.20 14.51
C PHE A 340 3.43 -10.74 13.07
N ILE A 341 3.29 -12.05 12.93
CA ILE A 341 3.30 -12.71 11.63
C ILE A 341 1.97 -13.46 11.43
N THR A 342 1.39 -13.34 10.26
CA THR A 342 0.20 -14.12 9.86
C THR A 342 0.59 -15.12 8.77
N ILE A 343 0.32 -16.41 9.00
CA ILE A 343 0.54 -17.52 8.06
C ILE A 343 -0.67 -18.48 8.07
N ASP A 344 -0.71 -19.42 7.13
CA ASP A 344 -1.73 -20.47 7.13
C ASP A 344 -1.48 -21.52 8.21
N ASN A 345 -2.55 -22.02 8.78
CA ASN A 345 -2.49 -23.04 9.84
C ASN A 345 -1.74 -24.32 9.41
N LYS A 346 -1.73 -24.65 8.11
CA LYS A 346 -1.06 -25.83 7.56
C LYS A 346 0.46 -25.68 7.36
N VAL A 347 1.01 -24.48 7.53
CA VAL A 347 2.43 -24.21 7.25
C VAL A 347 3.33 -24.91 8.26
N LEU A 348 3.01 -24.78 9.55
CA LEU A 348 3.81 -25.36 10.63
C LEU A 348 3.26 -26.71 11.09
N SER A 349 4.17 -27.60 11.51
CA SER A 349 3.83 -28.86 12.20
C SER A 349 3.12 -28.57 13.53
N GLU A 350 2.38 -29.56 14.05
CA GLU A 350 1.71 -29.41 15.36
C GLU A 350 2.72 -29.20 16.52
N GLU A 351 3.90 -29.77 16.42
CA GLU A 351 4.97 -29.57 17.39
C GLU A 351 5.41 -28.10 17.42
N HIS A 352 5.68 -27.51 16.27
CA HIS A 352 6.09 -26.11 16.15
C HIS A 352 4.96 -25.14 16.52
N LYS A 353 3.70 -25.44 16.19
CA LYS A 353 2.55 -24.62 16.62
C LYS A 353 2.41 -24.53 18.13
N ASN A 354 2.71 -25.61 18.86
CA ASN A 354 2.59 -25.63 20.31
C ASN A 354 3.44 -24.57 20.98
N SER A 355 4.58 -24.19 20.38
CA SER A 355 5.42 -23.11 20.89
C SER A 355 4.71 -21.74 20.91
N PHE A 356 3.69 -21.53 20.07
CA PHE A 356 2.91 -20.29 19.97
C PHE A 356 1.60 -20.34 20.77
N PHE A 357 1.11 -21.53 21.11
CA PHE A 357 -0.11 -21.71 21.89
C PHE A 357 0.14 -21.88 23.40
N ASP A 358 1.37 -22.21 23.80
CA ASP A 358 1.72 -22.29 25.22
C ASP A 358 1.80 -20.90 25.83
N LYS A 359 0.90 -20.60 26.77
CA LYS A 359 0.87 -19.33 27.52
C LYS A 359 2.16 -19.00 28.29
N LYS A 360 3.01 -20.00 28.54
CA LYS A 360 4.33 -19.82 29.17
C LYS A 360 5.42 -19.51 28.16
N SER A 361 5.17 -19.69 26.89
CA SER A 361 6.11 -19.37 25.83
C SER A 361 6.24 -17.86 25.64
N LYS A 362 7.46 -17.37 25.44
CA LYS A 362 7.72 -15.98 25.06
C LYS A 362 7.16 -15.62 23.68
N TYR A 363 6.72 -16.61 22.90
CA TYR A 363 6.16 -16.44 21.57
C TYR A 363 4.62 -16.51 21.56
N PHE A 364 4.00 -16.64 22.74
CA PHE A 364 2.54 -16.69 22.84
C PHE A 364 1.89 -15.51 22.11
N ASP A 365 0.86 -15.78 21.31
CA ASP A 365 0.12 -14.82 20.49
C ASP A 365 0.94 -13.99 19.46
N LYS A 366 2.18 -14.39 19.13
CA LYS A 366 2.99 -13.70 18.11
C LYS A 366 2.65 -14.09 16.68
N ILE A 367 2.05 -15.26 16.52
CA ILE A 367 1.59 -15.75 15.21
C ILE A 367 0.06 -15.80 15.18
N TYR A 368 -0.50 -15.33 14.09
CA TYR A 368 -1.91 -15.55 13.77
C TYR A 368 -2.00 -16.60 12.68
N PHE A 369 -2.73 -17.68 12.99
CA PHE A 369 -3.01 -18.75 12.02
C PHE A 369 -4.37 -18.54 11.40
N SER A 370 -4.43 -18.42 10.07
CA SER A 370 -5.71 -18.41 9.37
C SER A 370 -6.36 -19.80 9.39
N LYS A 371 -7.66 -19.79 9.47
CA LYS A 371 -8.48 -21.02 9.38
C LYS A 371 -8.48 -21.60 7.98
#